data_8c1a59188da652a97597c2cbc5187b6b
#
_entry.id   8c1a59188da652a97597c2cbc5187b6b
#
_cell.length_a   1.000
_cell.length_b   1.000
_cell.length_c   1.000
_cell.angle_alpha   90.00
_cell.angle_beta   90.00
_cell.angle_gamma   90.00
#
_symmetry.space_group_name_H-M   'P 1'
#
loop_
_entity.id
_entity.type
_entity.pdbx_description
1 polymer ?
#
loop_
_entity_poly.entity_id
_entity_poly.type
_entity_poly.pdbx_seq_one_letter_code
_entity_poly.pdbx_strand_id
1 'polypeptide(L)'
;MAPVVLELSSSRTAGVVKIVNNDNHDVSLQLRAFEWNQSDNKDDLQPTQNLIISPPVFSLAPGASQVIRIVSKQPSGPNEIAFRMLIDEIPSAAEGATINFKFRISMPVFIAANGVSKLQMDYSLHAGKPAKLIVRNTGNRRARLLDLAFTLPNGKKITPPAGGNPYTLAGITRQYLIETDTPLAAGSKVKMTATGDSGPIETELTVAP
;
A
#
# COMPACT_ATOMS: atom_id res chain seq x y z
N MET A 1 -14.45 -9.67 2.09
CA MET A 1 -14.37 -8.63 1.04
C MET A 1 -13.54 -9.12 -0.13
N ALA A 2 -13.99 -8.90 -1.36
CA ALA A 2 -13.26 -9.21 -2.59
C ALA A 2 -13.65 -8.24 -3.71
N PRO A 3 -12.71 -7.78 -4.54
CA PRO A 3 -11.25 -7.93 -4.40
C PRO A 3 -10.70 -7.11 -3.22
N VAL A 4 -9.43 -7.31 -2.86
CA VAL A 4 -8.73 -6.52 -1.83
C VAL A 4 -7.92 -5.35 -2.41
N VAL A 5 -7.79 -5.30 -3.73
CA VAL A 5 -7.22 -4.20 -4.53
C VAL A 5 -8.12 -4.03 -5.73
N LEU A 6 -8.46 -2.80 -6.06
CA LEU A 6 -9.24 -2.49 -7.28
C LEU A 6 -8.36 -1.73 -8.27
N GLU A 7 -8.31 -2.21 -9.51
CA GLU A 7 -7.62 -1.55 -10.62
C GLU A 7 -8.63 -1.09 -11.67
N LEU A 8 -8.60 0.19 -11.96
CA LEU A 8 -9.38 0.88 -12.99
C LEU A 8 -8.45 1.35 -14.10
N SER A 9 -9.00 1.76 -15.22
CA SER A 9 -8.25 2.27 -16.39
C SER A 9 -9.07 3.31 -17.16
N SER A 10 -8.49 3.93 -18.15
CA SER A 10 -9.19 4.85 -19.05
C SER A 10 -10.38 4.20 -19.77
N SER A 11 -10.30 2.90 -20.06
CA SER A 11 -11.39 2.13 -20.69
C SER A 11 -12.36 1.52 -19.69
N ARG A 12 -12.01 1.46 -18.41
CA ARG A 12 -12.80 0.89 -17.33
C ARG A 12 -12.74 1.77 -16.09
N THR A 13 -13.52 2.85 -16.09
CA THR A 13 -13.57 3.84 -15.01
C THR A 13 -14.42 3.41 -13.81
N ALA A 14 -15.07 2.24 -13.88
CA ALA A 14 -15.91 1.68 -12.83
C ALA A 14 -15.50 0.25 -12.46
N GLY A 15 -15.70 -0.09 -11.21
CA GLY A 15 -15.49 -1.44 -10.68
C GLY A 15 -16.44 -1.74 -9.52
N VAL A 16 -16.37 -2.96 -9.02
CA VAL A 16 -17.19 -3.40 -7.89
C VAL A 16 -16.36 -4.13 -6.85
N VAL A 17 -16.78 -3.99 -5.61
CA VAL A 17 -16.24 -4.73 -4.46
C VAL A 17 -17.41 -5.36 -3.73
N LYS A 18 -17.33 -6.66 -3.43
CA LYS A 18 -18.31 -7.36 -2.62
C LYS A 18 -17.82 -7.45 -1.18
N ILE A 19 -18.63 -6.97 -0.24
CA ILE A 19 -18.40 -7.10 1.20
C ILE A 19 -19.38 -8.13 1.74
N VAL A 20 -18.91 -9.03 2.59
CA VAL A 20 -19.73 -10.07 3.25
C VAL A 20 -19.53 -9.91 4.75
N ASN A 21 -20.61 -9.95 5.51
CA ASN A 21 -20.57 -10.03 6.95
C ASN A 21 -20.42 -11.51 7.36
N ASN A 22 -19.27 -11.88 7.93
CA ASN A 22 -19.01 -13.21 8.44
C ASN A 22 -19.21 -13.32 9.96
N ASP A 23 -19.59 -12.21 10.61
CA ASP A 23 -19.86 -12.21 12.05
C ASP A 23 -21.28 -12.74 12.33
N ASN A 24 -21.56 -12.99 13.60
CA ASN A 24 -22.84 -13.51 14.07
C ASN A 24 -23.81 -12.39 14.53
N HIS A 25 -23.47 -11.12 14.25
CA HIS A 25 -24.27 -9.93 14.59
C HIS A 25 -24.32 -8.96 13.41
N ASP A 26 -25.23 -8.01 13.46
CA ASP A 26 -25.37 -6.97 12.46
C ASP A 26 -24.13 -6.04 12.49
N VAL A 27 -23.62 -5.72 11.30
CA VAL A 27 -22.47 -4.81 11.13
C VAL A 27 -22.89 -3.65 10.26
N SER A 28 -22.72 -2.42 10.76
CA SER A 28 -22.93 -1.19 9.99
C SER A 28 -21.59 -0.62 9.54
N LEU A 29 -21.49 -0.28 8.26
CA LEU A 29 -20.25 0.16 7.63
C LEU A 29 -20.41 1.53 6.97
N GLN A 30 -19.36 2.35 7.10
CA GLN A 30 -19.19 3.60 6.37
C GLN A 30 -17.97 3.52 5.47
N LEU A 31 -18.11 3.90 4.19
CA LEU A 31 -17.06 3.92 3.19
C LEU A 31 -16.72 5.34 2.81
N ARG A 32 -15.43 5.66 2.79
CA ARG A 32 -14.93 7.00 2.44
C ARG A 32 -13.76 6.89 1.46
N ALA A 33 -13.71 7.82 0.51
CA ALA A 33 -12.66 7.90 -0.49
C ALA A 33 -11.60 8.94 -0.12
N PHE A 34 -10.34 8.61 -0.37
CA PHE A 34 -9.19 9.49 -0.18
C PHE A 34 -8.26 9.40 -1.37
N GLU A 35 -7.78 10.53 -1.87
CA GLU A 35 -6.58 10.55 -2.68
C GLU A 35 -5.40 10.11 -1.83
N TRP A 36 -4.55 9.28 -2.42
CA TRP A 36 -3.42 8.71 -1.71
C TRP A 36 -2.11 9.15 -2.36
N ASN A 37 -1.35 9.94 -1.62
CA ASN A 37 0.00 10.36 -1.96
C ASN A 37 1.00 9.83 -0.93
N GLN A 38 2.27 10.01 -1.20
CA GLN A 38 3.35 9.67 -0.29
C GLN A 38 4.36 10.81 -0.25
N SER A 39 4.65 11.31 0.94
CA SER A 39 5.66 12.35 1.20
C SER A 39 6.35 12.05 2.53
N ASP A 40 7.60 12.44 2.67
CA ASP A 40 8.39 12.27 3.91
C ASP A 40 8.32 10.85 4.48
N ASN A 41 8.33 9.84 3.59
CA ASN A 41 8.23 8.43 3.90
C ASN A 41 6.90 8.00 4.57
N LYS A 42 5.86 8.82 4.50
CA LYS A 42 4.53 8.57 5.06
C LYS A 42 3.47 8.58 3.96
N ASP A 43 2.38 7.89 4.24
CA ASP A 43 1.17 8.00 3.42
C ASP A 43 0.42 9.30 3.78
N ASP A 44 0.04 10.06 2.77
CA ASP A 44 -0.82 11.23 2.88
C ASP A 44 -2.16 10.92 2.23
N LEU A 45 -3.23 11.04 3.01
CA LEU A 45 -4.60 10.72 2.60
C LEU A 45 -5.46 11.98 2.67
N GLN A 46 -5.88 12.49 1.52
CA GLN A 46 -6.73 13.67 1.40
C GLN A 46 -8.16 13.25 1.00
N PRO A 47 -9.21 13.65 1.74
CA PRO A 47 -10.59 13.38 1.36
C PRO A 47 -10.88 13.84 -0.07
N THR A 48 -11.60 13.02 -0.86
CA THR A 48 -11.82 13.32 -2.27
C THR A 48 -13.23 13.02 -2.75
N GLN A 49 -13.68 13.75 -3.77
CA GLN A 49 -14.87 13.50 -4.56
C GLN A 49 -14.57 12.89 -5.93
N ASN A 50 -13.29 12.62 -6.22
CA ASN A 50 -12.83 12.07 -7.48
C ASN A 50 -13.05 10.55 -7.59
N LEU A 51 -13.30 9.88 -6.45
CA LEU A 51 -13.70 8.48 -6.38
C LEU A 51 -15.08 8.38 -5.73
N ILE A 52 -16.09 8.01 -6.52
CA ILE A 52 -17.47 7.81 -6.03
C ILE A 52 -17.62 6.38 -5.54
N ILE A 53 -18.18 6.22 -4.35
CA ILE A 53 -18.47 4.94 -3.71
C ILE A 53 -19.97 4.85 -3.44
N SER A 54 -20.64 3.79 -3.85
CA SER A 54 -22.08 3.63 -3.67
C SER A 54 -22.48 2.18 -3.35
N PRO A 55 -23.25 1.92 -2.29
CA PRO A 55 -23.67 2.86 -1.25
C PRO A 55 -22.52 3.22 -0.31
N PRO A 56 -22.45 4.48 0.22
CA PRO A 56 -21.39 4.89 1.14
C PRO A 56 -21.61 4.45 2.58
N VAL A 57 -22.85 4.12 2.96
CA VAL A 57 -23.25 3.62 4.29
C VAL A 57 -24.31 2.54 4.12
N PHE A 58 -24.17 1.45 4.85
CA PHE A 58 -25.12 0.33 4.85
C PHE A 58 -24.91 -0.58 6.06
N SER A 59 -25.92 -1.41 6.36
CA SER A 59 -25.85 -2.45 7.37
C SER A 59 -25.99 -3.82 6.74
N LEU A 60 -25.32 -4.82 7.32
CA LEU A 60 -25.35 -6.21 6.90
C LEU A 60 -25.72 -7.10 8.07
N ALA A 61 -26.78 -7.87 7.93
CA ALA A 61 -27.11 -8.97 8.84
C ALA A 61 -26.04 -10.08 8.72
N PRO A 62 -25.95 -11.01 9.70
CA PRO A 62 -25.10 -12.19 9.61
C PRO A 62 -25.27 -12.94 8.29
N GLY A 63 -24.15 -13.25 7.63
CA GLY A 63 -24.11 -13.93 6.33
C GLY A 63 -24.53 -13.08 5.11
N ALA A 64 -25.05 -11.87 5.33
CA ALA A 64 -25.44 -10.99 4.22
C ALA A 64 -24.26 -10.38 3.49
N SER A 65 -24.50 -9.91 2.27
CA SER A 65 -23.47 -9.27 1.45
C SER A 65 -23.99 -8.05 0.71
N GLN A 66 -23.12 -7.06 0.49
CA GLN A 66 -23.37 -5.85 -0.29
C GLN A 66 -22.35 -5.72 -1.40
N VAL A 67 -22.81 -5.41 -2.59
CA VAL A 67 -21.97 -5.00 -3.72
C VAL A 67 -21.81 -3.49 -3.68
N ILE A 68 -20.58 -3.05 -3.63
CA ILE A 68 -20.19 -1.64 -3.65
C ILE A 68 -19.72 -1.29 -5.05
N ARG A 69 -20.35 -0.30 -5.66
CA ARG A 69 -19.91 0.27 -6.93
C ARG A 69 -18.93 1.41 -6.69
N ILE A 70 -17.81 1.39 -7.40
CA ILE A 70 -16.76 2.40 -7.31
C ILE A 70 -16.56 2.96 -8.72
N VAL A 71 -16.60 4.30 -8.84
CA VAL A 71 -16.46 5.01 -10.12
C VAL A 71 -15.43 6.12 -9.95
N SER A 72 -14.44 6.16 -10.83
CA SER A 72 -13.52 7.28 -10.92
C SER A 72 -14.09 8.38 -11.80
N LYS A 73 -14.07 9.63 -11.30
CA LYS A 73 -14.27 10.84 -12.10
C LYS A 73 -12.97 11.35 -12.71
N GLN A 74 -11.83 10.93 -12.14
CA GLN A 74 -10.53 11.38 -12.60
C GLN A 74 -10.10 10.57 -13.82
N PRO A 75 -9.75 11.23 -14.93
CA PRO A 75 -9.22 10.54 -16.10
C PRO A 75 -7.83 9.98 -15.80
N SER A 76 -7.45 8.93 -16.51
CA SER A 76 -6.07 8.45 -16.49
C SER A 76 -5.10 9.53 -16.96
N GLY A 77 -3.94 9.61 -16.31
CA GLY A 77 -2.86 10.54 -16.61
C GLY A 77 -1.59 9.84 -17.08
N PRO A 78 -0.46 10.54 -17.15
CA PRO A 78 0.84 9.94 -17.50
C PRO A 78 1.34 8.97 -16.44
N ASN A 79 0.92 9.16 -15.18
CA ASN A 79 1.22 8.29 -14.06
C ASN A 79 -0.06 7.63 -13.53
N GLU A 80 0.09 6.48 -12.90
CA GLU A 80 -0.94 5.82 -12.13
C GLU A 80 -1.41 6.74 -11.00
N ILE A 81 -2.73 6.81 -10.78
CA ILE A 81 -3.35 7.58 -9.71
C ILE A 81 -3.76 6.60 -8.62
N ALA A 82 -3.47 6.94 -7.38
CA ALA A 82 -3.76 6.11 -6.24
C ALA A 82 -4.82 6.72 -5.33
N PHE A 83 -5.72 5.88 -4.86
CA PHE A 83 -6.74 6.19 -3.85
C PHE A 83 -6.72 5.15 -2.75
N ARG A 84 -7.27 5.54 -1.59
CA ARG A 84 -7.65 4.63 -0.51
C ARG A 84 -9.14 4.72 -0.29
N MET A 85 -9.81 3.58 -0.30
CA MET A 85 -11.16 3.45 0.25
C MET A 85 -11.03 2.96 1.68
N LEU A 86 -11.44 3.79 2.64
CA LEU A 86 -11.54 3.40 4.04
C LEU A 86 -12.92 2.83 4.29
N ILE A 87 -12.97 1.67 4.91
CA ILE A 87 -14.17 0.97 5.33
C ILE A 87 -14.13 0.94 6.86
N ASP A 88 -14.97 1.74 7.48
CA ASP A 88 -15.05 1.88 8.93
C ASP A 88 -16.31 1.19 9.45
N GLU A 89 -16.18 0.42 10.51
CA GLU A 89 -17.32 -0.07 11.27
C GLU A 89 -17.91 1.06 12.10
N ILE A 90 -19.23 1.28 11.95
CA ILE A 90 -19.98 2.26 12.72
C ILE A 90 -20.37 1.63 14.06
N PRO A 91 -20.13 2.31 15.21
CA PRO A 91 -20.56 1.83 16.51
C PRO A 91 -22.06 1.57 16.56
N SER A 92 -22.48 0.39 17.01
CA SER A 92 -23.85 0.21 17.48
C SER A 92 -24.04 0.98 18.80
N ALA A 93 -25.20 1.59 18.98
CA ALA A 93 -25.53 2.38 20.19
C ALA A 93 -25.79 1.50 21.43
N ALA A 94 -25.67 0.18 21.36
CA ALA A 94 -25.95 -0.75 22.44
C ALA A 94 -24.65 -1.13 23.17
N GLU A 95 -24.57 -0.80 24.41
CA GLU A 95 -24.76 -1.63 25.58
C GLU A 95 -23.52 -1.88 26.39
N GLY A 96 -23.46 -1.31 27.59
CA GLY A 96 -22.68 -1.83 28.72
C GLY A 96 -21.15 -1.71 28.57
N ALA A 97 -20.45 -1.92 29.66
CA ALA A 97 -18.99 -1.86 29.78
C ALA A 97 -18.28 -3.02 29.04
N THR A 98 -18.56 -3.24 27.78
CA THR A 98 -17.90 -4.22 26.93
C THR A 98 -16.86 -3.52 26.05
N ILE A 99 -15.64 -4.08 25.99
CA ILE A 99 -14.61 -3.60 25.06
C ILE A 99 -15.02 -4.03 23.65
N ASN A 100 -15.51 -3.09 22.85
CA ASN A 100 -15.84 -3.33 21.46
C ASN A 100 -14.65 -2.95 20.59
N PHE A 101 -14.01 -3.93 19.96
CA PHE A 101 -13.02 -3.71 18.92
C PHE A 101 -13.71 -3.30 17.63
N LYS A 102 -13.32 -2.17 17.07
CA LYS A 102 -13.80 -1.70 15.78
C LYS A 102 -12.67 -1.80 14.77
N PHE A 103 -13.00 -2.27 13.60
CA PHE A 103 -12.01 -2.39 12.56
C PHE A 103 -12.10 -1.23 11.55
N ARG A 104 -10.97 -0.91 10.98
CA ARG A 104 -10.83 -0.09 9.79
C ARG A 104 -10.06 -0.86 8.75
N ILE A 105 -10.66 -1.05 7.58
CA ILE A 105 -9.97 -1.61 6.41
C ILE A 105 -9.59 -0.47 5.48
N SER A 106 -8.32 -0.43 5.06
CA SER A 106 -7.83 0.51 4.06
C SER A 106 -7.54 -0.24 2.76
N MET A 107 -8.46 -0.14 1.81
CA MET A 107 -8.36 -0.81 0.51
C MET A 107 -7.78 0.13 -0.54
N PRO A 108 -6.70 -0.24 -1.25
CA PRO A 108 -6.16 0.55 -2.35
C PRO A 108 -7.04 0.43 -3.60
N VAL A 109 -7.22 1.57 -4.28
CA VAL A 109 -7.85 1.68 -5.60
C VAL A 109 -6.90 2.44 -6.50
N PHE A 110 -6.60 1.89 -7.68
CA PHE A 110 -5.66 2.48 -8.61
C PHE A 110 -6.32 2.73 -9.96
N ILE A 111 -5.93 3.83 -10.59
CA ILE A 111 -6.28 4.13 -11.97
C ILE A 111 -4.99 4.04 -12.78
N ALA A 112 -4.93 3.08 -13.67
CA ALA A 112 -3.74 2.85 -14.49
C ALA A 112 -3.36 4.09 -15.29
N ALA A 113 -2.06 4.30 -15.46
CA ALA A 113 -1.53 5.33 -16.35
C ALA A 113 -1.99 5.11 -17.80
N ASN A 114 -2.03 6.19 -18.58
CA ASN A 114 -2.25 6.09 -20.02
C ASN A 114 -1.03 5.45 -20.69
N GLY A 115 -1.28 4.64 -21.71
CA GLY A 115 -0.24 3.99 -22.51
C GLY A 115 0.41 2.80 -21.78
N VAL A 116 1.72 2.61 -22.02
CA VAL A 116 2.46 1.46 -21.49
C VAL A 116 2.77 1.65 -20.02
N SER A 117 2.35 0.70 -19.21
CA SER A 117 2.70 0.64 -17.78
C SER A 117 4.18 0.28 -17.62
N LYS A 118 4.94 1.15 -16.94
CA LYS A 118 6.35 0.98 -16.70
C LYS A 118 6.63 0.89 -15.21
N LEU A 119 7.11 -0.26 -14.77
CA LEU A 119 7.68 -0.45 -13.44
C LEU A 119 9.20 -0.26 -13.52
N GLN A 120 9.72 0.74 -12.84
CA GLN A 120 11.17 1.00 -12.79
C GLN A 120 11.56 1.47 -11.40
N MET A 121 12.48 0.73 -10.78
CA MET A 121 12.93 0.96 -9.43
C MET A 121 14.44 1.12 -9.39
N ASP A 122 14.90 2.17 -8.71
CA ASP A 122 16.30 2.39 -8.40
C ASP A 122 16.53 2.20 -6.89
N TYR A 123 17.63 1.57 -6.54
CA TYR A 123 18.00 1.26 -5.16
C TYR A 123 19.39 1.82 -4.85
N SER A 124 19.53 2.52 -3.72
CA SER A 124 20.84 2.89 -3.20
C SER A 124 20.90 2.65 -1.69
N LEU A 125 22.01 2.09 -1.24
CA LEU A 125 22.24 1.77 0.17
C LEU A 125 23.34 2.69 0.69
N HIS A 126 23.04 3.41 1.77
CA HIS A 126 23.94 4.39 2.38
C HIS A 126 24.42 3.90 3.74
N ALA A 127 25.69 4.17 4.02
CA ALA A 127 26.33 3.88 5.28
C ALA A 127 25.63 4.63 6.43
N GLY A 128 25.75 4.09 7.63
CA GLY A 128 25.20 4.72 8.84
C GLY A 128 24.81 3.70 9.90
N LYS A 129 24.31 4.22 11.01
CA LYS A 129 23.72 3.44 12.11
C LYS A 129 22.49 4.19 12.63
N PRO A 130 21.29 3.86 12.13
CA PRO A 130 20.98 2.83 11.11
C PRO A 130 21.50 3.17 9.70
N ALA A 131 21.75 2.13 8.90
CA ALA A 131 21.99 2.29 7.48
C ALA A 131 20.65 2.63 6.76
N LYS A 132 20.74 3.22 5.56
CA LYS A 132 19.55 3.71 4.85
C LYS A 132 19.49 3.10 3.45
N LEU A 133 18.42 2.35 3.16
CA LEU A 133 18.06 2.01 1.80
C LEU A 133 17.15 3.10 1.25
N ILE A 134 17.55 3.70 0.14
CA ILE A 134 16.71 4.61 -0.64
C ILE A 134 16.14 3.81 -1.81
N VAL A 135 14.83 3.84 -1.93
CA VAL A 135 14.06 3.18 -3.00
C VAL A 135 13.36 4.25 -3.79
N ARG A 136 13.70 4.43 -5.05
CA ARG A 136 13.09 5.41 -5.95
C ARG A 136 12.33 4.71 -7.05
N ASN A 137 11.03 5.00 -7.15
CA ASN A 137 10.21 4.56 -8.26
C ASN A 137 10.24 5.62 -9.37
N THR A 138 10.95 5.34 -10.45
CA THR A 138 11.07 6.20 -11.64
C THR A 138 10.12 5.78 -12.77
N GLY A 139 9.32 4.74 -12.51
CA GLY A 139 8.25 4.30 -13.41
C GLY A 139 6.96 5.13 -13.26
N ASN A 140 5.96 4.79 -14.06
CA ASN A 140 4.65 5.42 -14.04
C ASN A 140 3.57 4.57 -13.34
N ARG A 141 3.96 3.49 -12.71
CA ARG A 141 3.13 2.56 -11.94
C ARG A 141 3.73 2.37 -10.55
N ARG A 142 2.88 2.15 -9.55
CA ARG A 142 3.32 1.74 -8.21
C ARG A 142 4.18 0.48 -8.25
N ALA A 143 5.05 0.35 -7.27
CA ALA A 143 5.79 -0.87 -6.96
C ALA A 143 5.47 -1.36 -5.55
N ARG A 144 5.59 -2.66 -5.30
CA ARG A 144 5.58 -3.24 -3.95
C ARG A 144 6.94 -3.84 -3.64
N LEU A 145 7.33 -3.71 -2.38
CA LEU A 145 8.47 -4.41 -1.80
C LEU A 145 7.98 -5.17 -0.57
N LEU A 146 7.89 -6.49 -0.70
CA LEU A 146 7.57 -7.42 0.38
C LEU A 146 8.82 -8.23 0.73
N ASP A 147 8.88 -8.77 1.93
CA ASP A 147 9.94 -9.69 2.39
C ASP A 147 11.36 -9.13 2.17
N LEU A 148 11.52 -7.83 2.37
CA LEU A 148 12.81 -7.15 2.20
C LEU A 148 13.84 -7.73 3.16
N ALA A 149 14.94 -8.21 2.64
CA ALA A 149 16.05 -8.75 3.41
C ALA A 149 17.41 -8.38 2.80
N PHE A 150 18.42 -8.35 3.66
CA PHE A 150 19.79 -8.04 3.27
C PHE A 150 20.72 -9.15 3.76
N THR A 151 21.68 -9.54 2.91
CA THR A 151 22.77 -10.43 3.31
C THR A 151 24.06 -9.62 3.27
N LEU A 152 24.69 -9.49 4.43
CA LEU A 152 25.95 -8.76 4.60
C LEU A 152 27.15 -9.57 4.08
N PRO A 153 28.33 -8.94 3.88
CA PRO A 153 29.53 -9.64 3.43
C PRO A 153 29.97 -10.80 4.32
N ASN A 154 29.68 -10.74 5.61
CA ASN A 154 29.96 -11.82 6.58
C ASN A 154 28.88 -12.94 6.59
N GLY A 155 27.93 -12.91 5.67
CA GLY A 155 26.83 -13.89 5.57
C GLY A 155 25.65 -13.63 6.53
N LYS A 156 25.72 -12.64 7.43
CA LYS A 156 24.63 -12.30 8.33
C LYS A 156 23.43 -11.76 7.52
N LYS A 157 22.25 -12.31 7.79
CA LYS A 157 20.98 -11.82 7.23
C LYS A 157 20.33 -10.79 8.16
N ILE A 158 19.81 -9.74 7.58
CA ILE A 158 19.06 -8.68 8.26
C ILE A 158 17.72 -8.53 7.56
N THR A 159 16.65 -8.57 8.32
CA THR A 159 15.29 -8.28 7.83
C THR A 159 14.82 -7.03 8.56
N PRO A 160 14.57 -5.91 7.86
CA PRO A 160 13.98 -4.73 8.47
C PRO A 160 12.65 -5.09 9.12
N PRO A 161 12.21 -4.37 10.16
CA PRO A 161 10.92 -4.62 10.78
C PRO A 161 9.83 -4.67 9.71
N ALA A 162 9.05 -5.75 9.70
CA ALA A 162 7.86 -5.82 8.89
C ALA A 162 6.89 -4.76 9.41
N GLY A 163 6.56 -3.79 8.60
CA GLY A 163 5.64 -2.75 9.02
C GLY A 163 5.40 -1.71 7.94
N GLY A 164 4.20 -1.20 7.95
CA GLY A 164 3.80 -0.12 7.08
C GLY A 164 3.31 -0.58 5.71
N ASN A 165 3.15 0.39 4.87
CA ASN A 165 2.67 0.23 3.52
C ASN A 165 3.79 -0.30 2.60
N PRO A 166 3.61 -1.46 1.91
CA PRO A 166 4.63 -2.01 1.03
C PRO A 166 4.76 -1.27 -0.30
N TYR A 167 3.87 -0.34 -0.58
CA TYR A 167 3.82 0.36 -1.86
C TYR A 167 4.78 1.55 -1.91
N THR A 168 5.42 1.73 -3.06
CA THR A 168 6.07 2.97 -3.49
C THR A 168 5.34 3.44 -4.73
N LEU A 169 4.59 4.54 -4.63
CA LEU A 169 3.79 5.08 -5.73
C LEU A 169 4.68 5.60 -6.87
N ALA A 170 4.09 5.84 -8.04
CA ALA A 170 4.79 6.36 -9.20
C ALA A 170 5.48 7.71 -8.89
N GLY A 171 6.74 7.84 -9.25
CA GLY A 171 7.54 9.05 -9.02
C GLY A 171 8.02 9.26 -7.58
N ILE A 172 7.70 8.35 -6.65
CA ILE A 172 8.00 8.52 -5.22
C ILE A 172 9.34 7.90 -4.86
N THR A 173 9.99 8.53 -3.88
CA THR A 173 11.18 8.01 -3.20
C THR A 173 10.84 7.66 -1.77
N ARG A 174 11.19 6.44 -1.34
CA ARG A 174 11.03 5.97 0.04
C ARG A 174 12.37 5.61 0.66
N GLN A 175 12.44 5.72 1.98
CA GLN A 175 13.61 5.37 2.76
C GLN A 175 13.25 4.27 3.77
N TYR A 176 14.09 3.24 3.84
CA TYR A 176 14.00 2.16 4.83
C TYR A 176 15.23 2.23 5.74
N LEU A 177 15.02 2.23 7.04
CA LEU A 177 16.08 2.16 8.02
C LEU A 177 16.44 0.69 8.26
N ILE A 178 17.74 0.41 8.24
CA ILE A 178 18.29 -0.95 8.41
C ILE A 178 19.15 -0.92 9.66
N GLU A 179 18.61 -1.47 10.75
CA GLU A 179 19.33 -1.61 12.00
C GLU A 179 20.42 -2.67 11.86
N THR A 180 21.65 -2.28 12.20
CA THR A 180 22.82 -3.16 12.15
C THR A 180 23.61 -3.03 13.45
N ASP A 181 24.20 -4.12 13.93
CA ASP A 181 25.02 -4.11 15.16
C ASP A 181 26.26 -3.22 14.96
N THR A 182 26.84 -3.29 13.79
CA THR A 182 27.99 -2.47 13.35
C THR A 182 27.63 -1.67 12.11
N PRO A 183 28.13 -0.43 11.98
CA PRO A 183 27.90 0.37 10.78
C PRO A 183 28.35 -0.38 9.52
N LEU A 184 27.58 -0.26 8.46
CA LEU A 184 27.99 -0.77 7.13
C LEU A 184 29.13 0.13 6.62
N ALA A 185 30.25 -0.48 6.24
CA ALA A 185 31.36 0.27 5.68
C ALA A 185 31.04 0.71 4.24
N ALA A 186 31.35 1.96 3.89
CA ALA A 186 31.29 2.43 2.52
C ALA A 186 32.14 1.56 1.60
N GLY A 187 31.66 1.27 0.40
CA GLY A 187 32.29 0.39 -0.57
C GLY A 187 32.00 -1.11 -0.35
N SER A 188 31.44 -1.52 0.79
CA SER A 188 31.07 -2.92 0.98
C SER A 188 29.87 -3.30 0.10
N LYS A 189 29.79 -4.59 -0.26
CA LYS A 189 28.72 -5.14 -1.09
C LYS A 189 27.70 -5.85 -0.21
N VAL A 190 26.44 -5.54 -0.42
CA VAL A 190 25.32 -6.11 0.32
C VAL A 190 24.30 -6.66 -0.68
N LYS A 191 23.92 -7.92 -0.53
CA LYS A 191 22.90 -8.53 -1.35
C LYS A 191 21.51 -8.16 -0.77
N MET A 192 20.69 -7.52 -1.58
CA MET A 192 19.28 -7.24 -1.26
C MET A 192 18.39 -8.26 -1.94
N THR A 193 17.42 -8.78 -1.22
CA THR A 193 16.33 -9.61 -1.75
C THR A 193 14.98 -9.04 -1.31
N ALA A 194 13.99 -9.13 -2.18
CA ALA A 194 12.61 -8.75 -1.88
C ALA A 194 11.65 -9.51 -2.80
N THR A 195 10.36 -9.44 -2.52
CA THR A 195 9.29 -9.89 -3.41
C THR A 195 8.57 -8.67 -3.98
N GLY A 196 8.61 -8.52 -5.31
CA GLY A 196 7.93 -7.45 -6.04
C GLY A 196 6.67 -7.92 -6.76
N ASP A 197 6.00 -7.00 -7.47
CA ASP A 197 4.81 -7.31 -8.26
C ASP A 197 5.07 -8.28 -9.42
N SER A 198 6.30 -8.31 -9.95
CA SER A 198 6.72 -9.18 -11.05
C SER A 198 7.49 -10.42 -10.58
N GLY A 199 7.53 -10.68 -9.29
CA GLY A 199 8.26 -11.81 -8.68
C GLY A 199 9.45 -11.39 -7.83
N PRO A 200 10.40 -12.32 -7.59
CA PRO A 200 11.56 -12.07 -6.75
C PRO A 200 12.45 -10.96 -7.31
N ILE A 201 12.94 -10.12 -6.41
CA ILE A 201 13.95 -9.10 -6.68
C ILE A 201 15.22 -9.54 -5.97
N GLU A 202 16.31 -9.58 -6.70
CA GLU A 202 17.64 -9.86 -6.18
C GLU A 202 18.64 -8.91 -6.81
N THR A 203 19.36 -8.15 -5.99
CA THR A 203 20.35 -7.19 -6.47
C THR A 203 21.50 -7.05 -5.46
N GLU A 204 22.69 -6.79 -5.96
CA GLU A 204 23.85 -6.45 -5.15
C GLU A 204 23.97 -4.92 -5.10
N LEU A 205 24.02 -4.37 -3.91
CA LEU A 205 24.17 -2.95 -3.66
C LEU A 205 25.54 -2.66 -3.08
N THR A 206 26.23 -1.65 -3.63
CA THR A 206 27.44 -1.11 -3.01
C THR A 206 27.04 -0.03 -2.03
N VAL A 207 27.52 -0.11 -0.80
CA VAL A 207 27.22 0.87 0.25
C VAL A 207 27.87 2.20 -0.11
N ALA A 208 27.07 3.23 -0.33
CA ALA A 208 27.52 4.60 -0.52
C ALA A 208 27.89 5.24 0.84
N PRO A 209 28.74 6.25 0.85
CA PRO A 209 29.07 7.03 2.05
C PRO A 209 27.86 7.61 2.77
#